data_29fab2e04bdb42ecddbf30d7dd81f4c8
#
_entry.id   29fab2e04bdb42ecddbf30d7dd81f4c8
#
_cell.length_a   1.000
_cell.length_b   1.000
_cell.length_c   1.000
_cell.angle_alpha   90.00
_cell.angle_beta   90.00
_cell.angle_gamma   90.00
#
_symmetry.space_group_name_H-M   'P 1'
#
loop_
_entity.id
_entity.type
_entity.pdbx_description
1 polymer ?
#
loop_
_entity_poly.entity_id
_entity_poly.type
_entity_poly.pdbx_seq_one_letter_code
_entity_poly.pdbx_strand_id
1 'polypeptide(L)'
;MIINRIRRKIYKAFHPIAGEIWMLHRVVEQRSDNPEQRELEVTVDWLEQKILEYQKRGYIFVSISETLRRIGGLENNSFTPLLRRNKRRFVCLSFDDGYHDNYTLAYPMLKRLNVPFTVYVTTGFIDNKLPMWWYKGEQLGLSIEELKALDADPLCTIGAHTVSHPKLDTLTRGQQYQEISTSKQTLESILGHEVCHFSFPHGAHNDDTLAICRELGIQTAVQSWGGPLRRGEHLEILPRINIKQSE
;
A
#
# COMPACT_ATOMS: atom_id res chain seq x y z
N MET A 1 -8.40 -20.17 23.74
CA MET A 1 -9.16 -19.79 22.52
C MET A 1 -10.34 -18.83 22.79
N ILE A 2 -11.18 -19.04 23.81
CA ILE A 2 -12.35 -18.20 24.14
C ILE A 2 -11.96 -16.77 24.58
N ILE A 3 -10.93 -16.62 25.41
CA ILE A 3 -10.46 -15.32 25.93
C ILE A 3 -10.00 -14.38 24.79
N ASN A 4 -9.29 -14.89 23.80
CA ASN A 4 -8.86 -14.11 22.64
C ASN A 4 -10.05 -13.67 21.75
N ARG A 5 -11.10 -14.48 21.68
CA ARG A 5 -12.33 -14.16 20.95
C ARG A 5 -13.13 -13.05 21.63
N ILE A 6 -13.16 -13.03 22.96
CA ILE A 6 -13.82 -11.99 23.77
C ILE A 6 -13.00 -10.69 23.69
N ARG A 7 -11.68 -10.73 23.86
CA ARG A 7 -10.81 -9.55 23.71
C ARG A 7 -10.97 -8.92 22.34
N ARG A 8 -11.01 -9.73 21.27
CA ARG A 8 -11.22 -9.25 19.90
C ARG A 8 -12.62 -8.63 19.68
N LYS A 9 -13.67 -9.16 20.33
CA LYS A 9 -15.02 -8.55 20.29
C LYS A 9 -15.05 -7.20 21.01
N ILE A 10 -14.45 -7.13 22.19
CA ILE A 10 -14.33 -5.90 22.98
C ILE A 10 -13.55 -4.86 22.21
N TYR A 11 -12.38 -5.22 21.67
CA TYR A 11 -11.58 -4.32 20.83
C TYR A 11 -12.41 -3.77 19.66
N LYS A 12 -13.10 -4.62 18.92
CA LYS A 12 -13.96 -4.21 17.80
C LYS A 12 -15.09 -3.27 18.19
N ALA A 13 -15.65 -3.41 19.40
CA ALA A 13 -16.72 -2.54 19.90
C ALA A 13 -16.21 -1.12 20.21
N PHE A 14 -15.00 -1.00 20.74
CA PHE A 14 -14.38 0.28 21.09
C PHE A 14 -13.63 0.95 19.94
N HIS A 15 -13.28 0.19 18.89
CA HIS A 15 -12.53 0.68 17.72
C HIS A 15 -13.39 0.52 16.46
N PRO A 16 -14.26 1.49 16.15
CA PRO A 16 -15.14 1.40 15.00
C PRO A 16 -14.35 1.41 13.70
N ILE A 17 -14.89 0.77 12.66
CA ILE A 17 -14.32 0.81 11.31
C ILE A 17 -14.27 2.25 10.83
N ALA A 18 -13.09 2.70 10.47
CA ALA A 18 -12.82 4.02 9.92
C ALA A 18 -12.82 4.03 8.39
N GLY A 19 -12.16 3.03 7.77
CA GLY A 19 -12.00 2.92 6.33
C GLY A 19 -11.36 1.60 5.93
N GLU A 20 -10.78 1.60 4.74
CA GLU A 20 -10.11 0.46 4.13
C GLU A 20 -8.82 0.92 3.46
N ILE A 21 -7.77 0.09 3.49
CA ILE A 21 -6.65 0.21 2.55
C ILE A 21 -6.77 -0.94 1.56
N TRP A 22 -6.92 -0.62 0.30
CA TRP A 22 -6.97 -1.60 -0.79
C TRP A 22 -5.55 -1.94 -1.25
N MET A 23 -5.28 -3.22 -1.38
CA MET A 23 -4.06 -3.74 -1.96
C MET A 23 -4.37 -4.29 -3.34
N LEU A 24 -3.64 -3.79 -4.32
CA LEU A 24 -3.63 -4.20 -5.72
C LEU A 24 -2.17 -4.42 -6.14
N HIS A 25 -1.97 -4.99 -7.32
CA HIS A 25 -0.65 -5.16 -7.94
C HIS A 25 -0.68 -4.62 -9.36
N ARG A 26 -1.27 -5.34 -10.30
CA ARG A 26 -1.32 -4.99 -11.71
C ARG A 26 -2.69 -4.47 -12.14
N VAL A 27 -2.67 -3.50 -13.05
CA VAL A 27 -3.85 -3.04 -13.78
C VAL A 27 -3.61 -3.30 -15.26
N VAL A 28 -4.44 -4.12 -15.89
CA VAL A 28 -4.24 -4.61 -17.25
C VAL A 28 -5.46 -4.30 -18.13
N GLU A 29 -5.28 -4.29 -19.45
CA GLU A 29 -6.43 -4.21 -20.38
C GLU A 29 -7.20 -5.53 -20.40
N GLN A 30 -6.49 -6.65 -20.42
CA GLN A 30 -7.04 -8.00 -20.39
C GLN A 30 -6.24 -8.86 -19.42
N ARG A 31 -6.94 -9.60 -18.55
CA ARG A 31 -6.32 -10.50 -17.57
C ARG A 31 -5.70 -11.71 -18.26
N SER A 32 -4.59 -12.18 -17.73
CA SER A 32 -3.88 -13.38 -18.19
C SER A 32 -4.75 -14.64 -18.09
N ASP A 33 -4.52 -15.60 -19.00
CA ASP A 33 -5.09 -16.95 -18.89
C ASP A 33 -4.41 -17.80 -17.81
N ASN A 34 -3.20 -17.42 -17.38
CA ASN A 34 -2.49 -18.07 -16.29
C ASN A 34 -3.16 -17.70 -14.93
N PRO A 35 -3.70 -18.67 -14.17
CA PRO A 35 -4.39 -18.40 -12.91
C PRO A 35 -3.53 -17.69 -11.87
N GLU A 36 -2.23 -18.00 -11.77
CA GLU A 36 -1.31 -17.39 -10.80
C GLU A 36 -1.08 -15.90 -11.11
N GLN A 37 -0.93 -15.55 -12.38
CA GLN A 37 -0.80 -14.17 -12.83
C GLN A 37 -2.11 -13.41 -12.67
N ARG A 38 -3.23 -14.04 -13.02
CA ARG A 38 -4.59 -13.49 -12.89
C ARG A 38 -4.92 -13.06 -11.47
N GLU A 39 -4.37 -13.73 -10.46
CA GLU A 39 -4.54 -13.37 -9.05
C GLU A 39 -3.96 -11.99 -8.69
N LEU A 40 -2.99 -11.50 -9.46
CA LEU A 40 -2.37 -10.18 -9.29
C LEU A 40 -3.02 -9.11 -10.15
N GLU A 41 -3.93 -9.47 -11.05
CA GLU A 41 -4.45 -8.60 -12.10
C GLU A 41 -5.91 -8.20 -11.85
N VAL A 42 -6.17 -6.91 -12.12
CA VAL A 42 -7.51 -6.38 -12.34
C VAL A 42 -7.54 -5.61 -13.66
N THR A 43 -8.67 -5.57 -14.35
CA THR A 43 -8.77 -4.73 -15.55
C THR A 43 -9.01 -3.26 -15.18
N VAL A 44 -8.58 -2.34 -16.06
CA VAL A 44 -8.81 -0.89 -15.89
C VAL A 44 -10.30 -0.61 -15.69
N ASP A 45 -11.15 -1.14 -16.57
CA ASP A 45 -12.60 -0.91 -16.52
C ASP A 45 -13.23 -1.42 -15.24
N TRP A 46 -12.82 -2.59 -14.79
CA TRP A 46 -13.33 -3.15 -13.54
C TRP A 46 -12.93 -2.29 -12.33
N LEU A 47 -11.67 -1.87 -12.26
CA LEU A 47 -11.19 -1.02 -11.16
C LEU A 47 -11.90 0.34 -11.17
N GLU A 48 -12.09 0.95 -12.34
CA GLU A 48 -12.85 2.18 -12.48
C GLU A 48 -14.29 2.03 -11.98
N GLN A 49 -15.01 1.00 -12.44
CA GLN A 49 -16.37 0.74 -11.98
C GLN A 49 -16.44 0.50 -10.47
N LYS A 50 -15.47 -0.20 -9.91
CA LYS A 50 -15.37 -0.45 -8.47
C LYS A 50 -15.20 0.84 -7.67
N ILE A 51 -14.35 1.75 -8.14
CA ILE A 51 -14.15 3.08 -7.55
C ILE A 51 -15.46 3.88 -7.60
N LEU A 52 -16.11 3.95 -8.77
CA LEU A 52 -17.36 4.68 -8.95
C LEU A 52 -18.51 4.12 -8.10
N GLU A 53 -18.57 2.79 -7.95
CA GLU A 53 -19.54 2.13 -7.05
C GLU A 53 -19.35 2.60 -5.60
N TYR A 54 -18.11 2.61 -5.10
CA TYR A 54 -17.81 3.04 -3.73
C TYR A 54 -18.09 4.53 -3.53
N GLN A 55 -17.79 5.38 -4.51
CA GLN A 55 -18.14 6.79 -4.47
C GLN A 55 -19.67 7.00 -4.40
N LYS A 56 -20.46 6.26 -5.18
CA LYS A 56 -21.94 6.27 -5.12
C LYS A 56 -22.46 5.82 -3.75
N ARG A 57 -21.77 4.90 -3.08
CA ARG A 57 -22.09 4.47 -1.71
C ARG A 57 -21.65 5.47 -0.63
N GLY A 58 -21.09 6.61 -1.02
CA GLY A 58 -20.66 7.68 -0.11
C GLY A 58 -19.27 7.52 0.49
N TYR A 59 -18.47 6.57 0.00
CA TYR A 59 -17.05 6.49 0.35
C TYR A 59 -16.26 7.61 -0.33
N ILE A 60 -15.19 8.04 0.30
CA ILE A 60 -14.21 8.95 -0.28
C ILE A 60 -12.88 8.23 -0.43
N PHE A 61 -12.15 8.56 -1.49
CA PHE A 61 -10.78 8.08 -1.67
C PHE A 61 -9.80 9.10 -1.09
N VAL A 62 -8.81 8.63 -0.35
CA VAL A 62 -7.86 9.47 0.38
C VAL A 62 -6.43 8.93 0.24
N SER A 63 -5.44 9.82 0.37
CA SER A 63 -4.02 9.43 0.42
C SER A 63 -3.68 8.65 1.69
N ILE A 64 -2.51 8.01 1.70
CA ILE A 64 -2.01 7.34 2.91
C ILE A 64 -1.82 8.34 4.06
N SER A 65 -1.32 9.54 3.80
CA SER A 65 -1.15 10.59 4.80
C SER A 65 -2.49 11.05 5.40
N GLU A 66 -3.55 11.20 4.57
CA GLU A 66 -4.89 11.51 5.06
C GLU A 66 -5.48 10.33 5.86
N THR A 67 -5.18 9.09 5.46
CA THR A 67 -5.55 7.87 6.20
C THR A 67 -5.03 7.94 7.64
N LEU A 68 -3.75 8.30 7.83
CA LEU A 68 -3.12 8.42 9.15
C LEU A 68 -3.84 9.46 10.03
N ARG A 69 -4.16 10.62 9.47
CA ARG A 69 -4.91 11.64 10.20
C ARG A 69 -6.30 11.15 10.64
N ARG A 70 -6.98 10.38 9.79
CA ARG A 70 -8.33 9.85 10.06
C ARG A 70 -8.37 8.76 11.10
N ILE A 71 -7.33 7.96 11.23
CA ILE A 71 -7.24 6.90 12.26
C ILE A 71 -6.62 7.40 13.57
N GLY A 72 -6.14 8.66 13.61
CA GLY A 72 -5.58 9.29 14.81
C GLY A 72 -4.08 9.16 14.97
N GLY A 73 -3.33 8.90 13.88
CA GLY A 73 -1.89 8.60 13.93
C GLY A 73 -0.93 9.80 13.94
N LEU A 74 -1.36 10.98 13.56
CA LEU A 74 -0.47 12.15 13.37
C LEU A 74 -0.72 13.35 14.31
N GLU A 75 -1.68 13.29 15.21
CA GLU A 75 -1.93 14.40 16.14
C GLU A 75 -1.61 14.00 17.59
N ASN A 76 -0.57 14.63 18.13
CA ASN A 76 -0.34 14.72 19.56
C ASN A 76 -1.54 15.44 20.23
N ASN A 77 -2.36 14.69 20.95
CA ASN A 77 -3.20 15.12 22.08
C ASN A 77 -4.13 16.34 21.93
N SER A 78 -4.53 16.78 20.77
CA SER A 78 -5.67 17.69 20.69
C SER A 78 -6.89 16.96 20.10
N PHE A 79 -7.77 16.58 21.00
CA PHE A 79 -9.11 16.10 20.72
C PHE A 79 -9.92 17.25 20.11
N THR A 80 -9.66 17.58 18.85
CA THR A 80 -10.41 18.65 18.19
C THR A 80 -11.79 18.12 17.79
N PRO A 81 -12.87 18.77 18.25
CA PRO A 81 -14.26 18.39 17.92
C PRO A 81 -14.57 18.39 16.42
N LEU A 82 -13.70 19.00 15.59
CA LEU A 82 -13.81 19.06 14.14
C LEU A 82 -13.70 17.70 13.45
N LEU A 83 -12.97 16.73 14.02
CA LEU A 83 -12.88 15.35 13.51
C LEU A 83 -14.17 14.55 13.71
N ARG A 84 -15.09 14.99 14.57
CA ARG A 84 -16.43 14.41 14.68
C ARG A 84 -17.29 14.61 13.43
N ARG A 85 -16.94 15.52 12.55
CA ARG A 85 -17.78 15.94 11.42
C ARG A 85 -17.63 15.07 10.18
N ASN A 86 -16.53 14.32 10.02
CA ASN A 86 -16.30 13.53 8.81
C ASN A 86 -16.48 12.03 9.08
N LYS A 87 -17.76 11.60 9.26
CA LYS A 87 -18.15 10.20 9.45
C LYS A 87 -18.09 9.36 8.17
N ARG A 88 -17.67 9.93 7.04
CA ARG A 88 -17.61 9.19 5.77
C ARG A 88 -16.54 8.12 5.86
N ARG A 89 -16.91 6.90 5.52
CA ARG A 89 -15.96 5.81 5.31
C ARG A 89 -15.04 6.19 4.16
N PHE A 90 -13.80 5.77 4.23
CA PHE A 90 -12.81 6.09 3.22
C PHE A 90 -12.10 4.83 2.71
N VAL A 91 -11.50 4.97 1.54
CA VAL A 91 -10.61 3.99 0.92
C VAL A 91 -9.27 4.69 0.64
N CYS A 92 -8.18 4.06 1.04
CA CYS A 92 -6.83 4.36 0.57
C CYS A 92 -6.43 3.29 -0.42
N LEU A 93 -6.07 3.69 -1.64
CA LEU A 93 -5.72 2.76 -2.71
C LEU A 93 -4.21 2.56 -2.74
N SER A 94 -3.74 1.32 -2.81
CA SER A 94 -2.31 1.01 -2.91
C SER A 94 -2.02 -0.09 -3.93
N PHE A 95 -0.86 0.05 -4.59
CA PHE A 95 -0.29 -0.94 -5.50
C PHE A 95 1.05 -1.39 -4.95
N ASP A 96 1.32 -2.68 -4.98
CA ASP A 96 2.61 -3.25 -4.59
C ASP A 96 3.48 -3.55 -5.83
N ASP A 97 4.76 -3.79 -5.61
CA ASP A 97 5.82 -4.19 -6.52
C ASP A 97 6.34 -3.09 -7.47
N GLY A 98 5.55 -2.09 -7.83
CA GLY A 98 5.96 -1.03 -8.76
C GLY A 98 5.93 -1.49 -10.21
N TYR A 99 4.79 -2.05 -10.66
CA TYR A 99 4.59 -2.44 -12.07
C TYR A 99 4.46 -1.24 -13.01
N HIS A 100 5.00 -1.38 -14.22
CA HIS A 100 4.88 -0.40 -15.32
C HIS A 100 3.42 0.00 -15.62
N ASP A 101 2.48 -0.94 -15.53
CA ASP A 101 1.06 -0.66 -15.76
C ASP A 101 0.39 0.20 -14.66
N ASN A 102 1.02 0.36 -13.51
CA ASN A 102 0.59 1.35 -12.54
C ASN A 102 0.72 2.77 -13.09
N TYR A 103 1.73 3.03 -13.93
CA TYR A 103 1.91 4.30 -14.61
C TYR A 103 1.08 4.40 -15.89
N THR A 104 1.15 3.40 -16.77
CA THR A 104 0.57 3.49 -18.12
C THR A 104 -0.94 3.31 -18.16
N LEU A 105 -1.52 2.55 -17.24
CA LEU A 105 -2.94 2.22 -17.23
C LEU A 105 -3.67 2.74 -15.98
N ALA A 106 -3.15 2.47 -14.77
CA ALA A 106 -3.83 2.88 -13.55
C ALA A 106 -3.80 4.39 -13.35
N TYR A 107 -2.64 5.02 -13.47
CA TYR A 107 -2.47 6.45 -13.18
C TYR A 107 -3.35 7.37 -14.04
N PRO A 108 -3.45 7.24 -15.37
CA PRO A 108 -4.33 8.12 -16.16
C PRO A 108 -5.80 8.03 -15.74
N MET A 109 -6.28 6.84 -15.43
CA MET A 109 -7.65 6.61 -14.94
C MET A 109 -7.85 7.24 -13.55
N LEU A 110 -6.93 7.00 -12.61
CA LEU A 110 -7.01 7.54 -11.24
C LEU A 110 -6.92 9.07 -11.25
N LYS A 111 -6.07 9.66 -12.10
CA LYS A 111 -5.95 11.10 -12.28
C LYS A 111 -7.26 11.71 -12.79
N ARG A 112 -7.89 11.11 -13.79
CA ARG A 112 -9.20 11.54 -14.32
C ARG A 112 -10.30 11.49 -13.25
N LEU A 113 -10.28 10.49 -12.38
CA LEU A 113 -11.23 10.33 -11.27
C LEU A 113 -10.88 11.16 -10.03
N ASN A 114 -9.73 11.84 -10.03
CA ASN A 114 -9.17 12.55 -8.87
C ASN A 114 -9.06 11.64 -7.62
N VAL A 115 -8.52 10.44 -7.80
CA VAL A 115 -8.38 9.41 -6.76
C VAL A 115 -6.92 9.32 -6.34
N PRO A 116 -6.59 9.63 -5.08
CA PRO A 116 -5.24 9.43 -4.54
C PRO A 116 -4.89 7.95 -4.41
N PHE A 117 -3.61 7.63 -4.60
CA PHE A 117 -3.08 6.27 -4.51
C PHE A 117 -1.64 6.25 -4.01
N THR A 118 -1.18 5.08 -3.60
CA THR A 118 0.20 4.83 -3.18
C THR A 118 0.79 3.71 -4.03
N VAL A 119 2.04 3.85 -4.47
CA VAL A 119 2.78 2.77 -5.13
C VAL A 119 3.95 2.38 -4.23
N TYR A 120 3.96 1.15 -3.76
CA TYR A 120 5.06 0.55 -3.00
C TYR A 120 6.02 -0.15 -3.95
N VAL A 121 7.23 0.40 -4.09
CA VAL A 121 8.17 0.03 -5.14
C VAL A 121 9.26 -0.91 -4.63
N THR A 122 9.38 -2.07 -5.25
CA THR A 122 10.54 -2.96 -5.10
C THR A 122 11.67 -2.43 -5.97
N THR A 123 12.70 -1.89 -5.35
CA THR A 123 13.71 -1.08 -6.07
C THR A 123 14.59 -1.86 -7.03
N GLY A 124 14.76 -3.17 -6.80
CA GLY A 124 15.44 -4.03 -7.75
C GLY A 124 14.68 -4.23 -9.07
N PHE A 125 13.40 -3.95 -9.11
CA PHE A 125 12.58 -4.11 -10.33
C PHE A 125 12.55 -2.84 -11.20
N ILE A 126 13.01 -1.71 -10.67
CA ILE A 126 13.14 -0.46 -11.45
C ILE A 126 14.04 -0.70 -12.64
N ASP A 127 13.62 -0.25 -13.84
CA ASP A 127 14.29 -0.47 -15.11
C ASP A 127 14.54 -1.96 -15.41
N ASN A 128 13.77 -2.86 -14.83
CA ASN A 128 13.89 -4.31 -14.97
C ASN A 128 15.30 -4.86 -14.61
N LYS A 129 15.99 -4.25 -13.64
CA LYS A 129 17.33 -4.69 -13.19
C LYS A 129 17.31 -6.10 -12.60
N LEU A 130 16.23 -6.44 -11.87
CA LEU A 130 15.94 -7.80 -11.43
C LEU A 130 14.64 -8.27 -12.08
N PRO A 131 14.53 -9.58 -12.41
CA PRO A 131 13.28 -10.14 -12.92
C PRO A 131 12.25 -10.31 -11.81
N MET A 132 11.00 -10.03 -12.10
CA MET A 132 9.87 -10.46 -11.26
C MET A 132 9.65 -11.95 -11.50
N TRP A 133 10.27 -12.80 -10.70
CA TRP A 133 10.36 -14.25 -10.91
C TRP A 133 8.99 -14.98 -10.90
N TRP A 134 7.99 -14.36 -10.29
CA TRP A 134 6.61 -14.90 -10.25
C TRP A 134 5.76 -14.49 -11.44
N TYR A 135 6.27 -13.62 -12.31
CA TYR A 135 5.56 -13.15 -13.48
C TYR A 135 6.45 -13.22 -14.73
N LYS A 136 5.93 -13.76 -15.82
CA LYS A 136 6.65 -13.80 -17.09
C LYS A 136 6.13 -12.69 -18.00
N GLY A 137 7.00 -11.81 -18.43
CA GLY A 137 6.66 -10.71 -19.34
C GLY A 137 7.86 -9.78 -19.51
N GLU A 138 7.80 -8.93 -20.51
CA GLU A 138 8.79 -7.89 -20.77
C GLU A 138 8.39 -6.59 -20.07
N GLN A 139 9.38 -5.80 -19.63
CA GLN A 139 9.19 -4.46 -19.05
C GLN A 139 8.08 -4.38 -18.00
N LEU A 140 8.14 -5.21 -17.00
CA LEU A 140 7.13 -5.24 -15.95
C LEU A 140 7.33 -4.15 -14.89
N GLY A 141 8.58 -3.74 -14.63
CA GLY A 141 8.93 -2.73 -13.63
C GLY A 141 8.82 -1.30 -14.17
N LEU A 142 8.48 -0.35 -13.27
CA LEU A 142 8.56 1.07 -13.56
C LEU A 142 9.97 1.48 -13.98
N SER A 143 10.09 2.38 -14.95
CA SER A 143 11.34 3.10 -15.20
C SER A 143 11.55 4.22 -14.17
N ILE A 144 12.79 4.74 -14.09
CA ILE A 144 13.10 5.91 -13.23
C ILE A 144 12.27 7.12 -13.66
N GLU A 145 12.08 7.33 -14.95
CA GLU A 145 11.31 8.44 -15.51
C GLU A 145 9.84 8.35 -15.11
N GLU A 146 9.24 7.17 -15.20
CA GLU A 146 7.86 6.92 -14.80
C GLU A 146 7.67 7.08 -13.29
N LEU A 147 8.61 6.59 -12.50
CA LEU A 147 8.60 6.75 -11.04
C LEU A 147 8.63 8.24 -10.66
N LYS A 148 9.50 9.04 -11.28
CA LYS A 148 9.55 10.50 -11.07
C LYS A 148 8.28 11.20 -11.55
N ALA A 149 7.68 10.76 -12.64
CA ALA A 149 6.44 11.32 -13.15
C ALA A 149 5.25 11.03 -12.21
N LEU A 150 5.20 9.83 -11.61
CA LEU A 150 4.23 9.48 -10.57
C LEU A 150 4.41 10.34 -9.33
N ASP A 151 5.62 10.48 -8.83
CA ASP A 151 5.94 11.23 -7.62
C ASP A 151 5.66 12.74 -7.75
N ALA A 152 5.82 13.28 -8.96
CA ALA A 152 5.49 14.68 -9.25
C ALA A 152 3.98 15.01 -9.18
N ASP A 153 3.10 14.01 -9.20
CA ASP A 153 1.65 14.23 -9.10
C ASP A 153 1.20 14.12 -7.63
N PRO A 154 0.52 15.15 -7.08
CA PRO A 154 0.08 15.15 -5.69
C PRO A 154 -0.94 14.05 -5.34
N LEU A 155 -1.50 13.36 -6.32
CA LEU A 155 -2.37 12.21 -6.12
C LEU A 155 -1.58 10.93 -5.81
N CYS A 156 -0.30 10.85 -6.19
CA CYS A 156 0.52 9.68 -5.95
C CYS A 156 1.41 9.86 -4.72
N THR A 157 1.60 8.79 -3.98
CA THR A 157 2.61 8.70 -2.91
C THR A 157 3.48 7.49 -3.22
N ILE A 158 4.80 7.66 -3.18
CA ILE A 158 5.75 6.55 -3.34
C ILE A 158 6.13 6.01 -1.96
N GLY A 159 6.09 4.70 -1.81
CA GLY A 159 6.57 3.96 -0.64
C GLY A 159 7.57 2.88 -1.04
N ALA A 160 8.32 2.37 -0.07
CA ALA A 160 9.32 1.32 -0.29
C ALA A 160 8.72 -0.09 -0.11
N HIS A 161 9.25 -1.06 -0.87
CA HIS A 161 8.84 -2.47 -0.84
C HIS A 161 10.04 -3.42 -0.92
N THR A 162 11.13 -3.12 -0.21
CA THR A 162 12.42 -3.81 -0.25
C THR A 162 13.18 -3.68 -1.59
N VAL A 163 14.37 -4.28 -1.65
CA VAL A 163 15.17 -4.33 -2.88
C VAL A 163 14.76 -5.49 -3.76
N SER A 164 14.61 -6.71 -3.20
CA SER A 164 14.47 -7.95 -3.96
C SER A 164 13.19 -8.75 -3.65
N HIS A 165 12.27 -8.19 -2.87
CA HIS A 165 10.98 -8.78 -2.51
C HIS A 165 11.08 -10.11 -1.72
N PRO A 166 11.95 -10.22 -0.69
CA PRO A 166 12.04 -11.43 0.13
C PRO A 166 10.96 -11.48 1.21
N LYS A 167 10.71 -12.67 1.77
CA LYS A 167 10.00 -12.82 3.04
C LYS A 167 10.92 -12.37 4.17
N LEU A 168 10.70 -11.18 4.72
CA LEU A 168 11.60 -10.56 5.69
C LEU A 168 11.78 -11.40 6.96
N ASP A 169 10.75 -12.07 7.45
CA ASP A 169 10.78 -12.91 8.64
C ASP A 169 11.64 -14.16 8.49
N THR A 170 12.08 -14.51 7.28
CA THR A 170 13.02 -15.61 7.02
C THR A 170 14.48 -15.18 6.96
N LEU A 171 14.75 -13.87 7.01
CA LEU A 171 16.07 -13.28 6.91
C LEU A 171 16.67 -12.98 8.30
N THR A 172 18.01 -12.95 8.38
CA THR A 172 18.68 -12.38 9.54
C THR A 172 18.39 -10.89 9.67
N ARG A 173 18.48 -10.31 10.89
CA ARG A 173 18.27 -8.88 11.12
C ARG A 173 19.14 -7.99 10.20
N GLY A 174 20.41 -8.37 9.99
CA GLY A 174 21.29 -7.63 9.09
C GLY A 174 20.83 -7.64 7.64
N GLN A 175 20.33 -8.78 7.15
CA GLN A 175 19.76 -8.88 5.81
C GLN A 175 18.46 -8.08 5.68
N GLN A 176 17.58 -8.13 6.68
CA GLN A 176 16.36 -7.30 6.73
C GLN A 176 16.72 -5.81 6.67
N TYR A 177 17.70 -5.39 7.50
CA TYR A 177 18.16 -4.00 7.49
C TYR A 177 18.67 -3.58 6.11
N GLN A 178 19.45 -4.42 5.44
CA GLN A 178 19.97 -4.13 4.09
C GLN A 178 18.82 -3.98 3.07
N GLU A 179 17.86 -4.89 3.07
CA GLU A 179 16.70 -4.87 2.15
C GLU A 179 15.85 -3.61 2.34
N ILE A 180 15.59 -3.20 3.58
CA ILE A 180 14.73 -2.06 3.88
C ILE A 180 15.47 -0.74 3.68
N SER A 181 16.70 -0.61 4.25
CA SER A 181 17.46 0.64 4.18
C SER A 181 17.91 0.98 2.76
N THR A 182 18.42 -0.01 2.01
CA THR A 182 18.85 0.20 0.62
C THR A 182 17.67 0.58 -0.27
N SER A 183 16.52 -0.07 -0.10
CA SER A 183 15.31 0.27 -0.84
C SER A 183 14.87 1.71 -0.57
N LYS A 184 14.79 2.11 0.70
CA LYS A 184 14.46 3.49 1.09
C LYS A 184 15.44 4.50 0.49
N GLN A 185 16.75 4.31 0.69
CA GLN A 185 17.81 5.19 0.20
C GLN A 185 17.83 5.31 -1.33
N THR A 186 17.58 4.20 -2.04
CA THR A 186 17.49 4.22 -3.50
C THR A 186 16.35 5.12 -3.98
N LEU A 187 15.15 4.97 -3.39
CA LEU A 187 14.01 5.82 -3.73
C LEU A 187 14.27 7.28 -3.39
N GLU A 188 14.81 7.57 -2.21
CA GLU A 188 15.15 8.94 -1.78
C GLU A 188 16.19 9.60 -2.70
N SER A 189 17.16 8.83 -3.17
CA SER A 189 18.16 9.30 -4.15
C SER A 189 17.53 9.63 -5.50
N ILE A 190 16.53 8.85 -5.95
CA ILE A 190 15.85 9.08 -7.23
C ILE A 190 14.88 10.27 -7.13
N LEU A 191 14.14 10.39 -6.02
CA LEU A 191 13.04 11.33 -5.86
C LEU A 191 13.47 12.67 -5.25
N GLY A 192 14.58 12.70 -4.50
CA GLY A 192 15.12 13.90 -3.88
C GLY A 192 14.42 14.31 -2.56
N HIS A 193 13.60 13.44 -1.98
CA HIS A 193 12.92 13.68 -0.70
C HIS A 193 12.79 12.39 0.11
N GLU A 194 12.37 12.51 1.38
CA GLU A 194 12.22 11.36 2.28
C GLU A 194 11.08 10.43 1.86
N VAL A 195 11.31 9.11 1.94
CA VAL A 195 10.33 8.04 1.74
C VAL A 195 10.02 7.38 3.08
N CYS A 196 8.84 7.62 3.64
CA CYS A 196 8.48 7.22 5.00
C CYS A 196 7.34 6.18 5.06
N HIS A 197 6.94 5.61 3.94
CA HIS A 197 5.91 4.57 3.85
C HIS A 197 6.50 3.26 3.35
N PHE A 198 6.07 2.14 3.92
CA PHE A 198 6.61 0.81 3.60
C PHE A 198 5.50 -0.24 3.45
N SER A 199 5.69 -1.20 2.56
CA SER A 199 4.87 -2.41 2.47
C SER A 199 5.74 -3.64 2.72
N PHE A 200 5.28 -4.56 3.57
CA PHE A 200 5.99 -5.82 3.81
C PHE A 200 5.74 -6.81 2.67
N PRO A 201 6.77 -7.27 1.92
CA PRO A 201 6.60 -8.33 0.93
C PRO A 201 5.92 -9.55 1.54
N HIS A 202 4.91 -10.08 0.86
CA HIS A 202 4.08 -11.18 1.37
C HIS A 202 3.40 -10.89 2.72
N GLY A 203 3.43 -9.65 3.24
CA GLY A 203 3.04 -9.32 4.60
C GLY A 203 3.96 -9.92 5.68
N ALA A 204 5.10 -10.50 5.29
CA ALA A 204 6.03 -11.21 6.17
C ALA A 204 6.90 -10.22 6.96
N HIS A 205 6.80 -10.25 8.29
CA HIS A 205 7.56 -9.41 9.21
C HIS A 205 7.68 -10.07 10.57
N ASN A 206 8.67 -9.63 11.35
CA ASN A 206 8.89 -10.02 12.75
C ASN A 206 9.28 -8.78 13.57
N ASP A 207 9.63 -8.98 14.85
CA ASP A 207 9.99 -7.88 15.75
C ASP A 207 11.25 -7.12 15.28
N ASP A 208 12.23 -7.81 14.66
CA ASP A 208 13.38 -7.16 14.04
C ASP A 208 13.00 -6.25 12.89
N THR A 209 12.08 -6.71 12.04
CA THR A 209 11.56 -5.91 10.92
C THR A 209 10.94 -4.60 11.41
N LEU A 210 10.11 -4.67 12.46
CA LEU A 210 9.45 -3.50 13.03
C LEU A 210 10.47 -2.55 13.70
N ALA A 211 11.47 -3.09 14.40
CA ALA A 211 12.52 -2.28 14.99
C ALA A 211 13.33 -1.55 13.92
N ILE A 212 13.69 -2.21 12.82
CA ILE A 212 14.38 -1.62 11.68
C ILE A 212 13.54 -0.50 11.02
N CYS A 213 12.24 -0.71 10.83
CA CYS A 213 11.37 0.33 10.29
C CYS A 213 11.39 1.61 11.16
N ARG A 214 11.35 1.47 12.51
CA ARG A 214 11.47 2.61 13.43
C ARG A 214 12.83 3.29 13.34
N GLU A 215 13.92 2.51 13.33
CA GLU A 215 15.30 3.02 13.21
C GLU A 215 15.49 3.84 11.92
N LEU A 216 14.83 3.44 10.85
CA LEU A 216 14.91 4.10 9.53
C LEU A 216 13.89 5.24 9.34
N GLY A 217 13.09 5.57 10.36
CA GLY A 217 12.10 6.64 10.27
C GLY A 217 10.88 6.31 9.40
N ILE A 218 10.58 5.02 9.18
CA ILE A 218 9.35 4.61 8.51
C ILE A 218 8.15 4.96 9.40
N GLN A 219 7.30 5.85 8.92
CA GLN A 219 6.13 6.33 9.67
C GLN A 219 4.97 5.36 9.62
N THR A 220 4.83 4.62 8.52
CA THR A 220 3.79 3.60 8.35
C THR A 220 4.30 2.41 7.60
N ALA A 221 3.85 1.24 8.03
CA ALA A 221 3.99 0.03 7.24
C ALA A 221 2.65 -0.70 7.10
N VAL A 222 2.45 -1.31 5.94
CA VAL A 222 1.23 -2.04 5.58
C VAL A 222 1.52 -3.51 5.39
N GLN A 223 0.59 -4.36 5.82
CA GLN A 223 0.64 -5.81 5.58
C GLN A 223 -0.34 -6.24 4.49
N SER A 224 -0.25 -7.50 4.02
CA SER A 224 -1.06 -7.98 2.89
C SER A 224 -2.47 -8.44 3.26
N TRP A 225 -2.83 -8.43 4.54
CA TRP A 225 -4.14 -8.90 5.05
C TRP A 225 -4.59 -8.10 6.28
N GLY A 226 -5.69 -8.52 6.90
CA GLY A 226 -6.17 -7.97 8.19
C GLY A 226 -7.58 -7.38 8.13
N GLY A 227 -8.03 -6.95 6.96
CA GLY A 227 -9.38 -6.41 6.76
C GLY A 227 -9.47 -4.88 6.91
N PRO A 228 -10.64 -4.34 7.28
CA PRO A 228 -10.84 -2.90 7.33
C PRO A 228 -10.08 -2.25 8.48
N LEU A 229 -9.64 -1.01 8.24
CA LEU A 229 -9.00 -0.14 9.21
C LEU A 229 -9.96 0.24 10.34
N ARG A 230 -9.41 0.27 11.55
CA ARG A 230 -10.10 0.75 12.73
C ARG A 230 -9.40 1.98 13.30
N ARG A 231 -10.12 2.78 14.08
CA ARG A 231 -9.49 3.85 14.84
C ARG A 231 -8.54 3.26 15.88
N GLY A 232 -7.37 3.87 16.05
CA GLY A 232 -6.36 3.38 16.97
C GLY A 232 -5.54 2.18 16.46
N GLU A 233 -5.54 1.91 15.15
CA GLU A 233 -4.63 0.92 14.55
C GLU A 233 -3.16 1.31 14.77
N HIS A 234 -2.32 0.31 14.92
CA HIS A 234 -0.87 0.50 14.98
C HIS A 234 -0.33 0.86 13.61
N LEU A 235 0.30 2.03 13.48
CA LEU A 235 0.79 2.56 12.20
C LEU A 235 1.89 1.69 11.57
N GLU A 236 2.56 0.90 12.39
CA GLU A 236 3.64 0.00 11.97
C GLU A 236 3.15 -1.28 11.29
N ILE A 237 1.85 -1.60 11.40
CA ILE A 237 1.26 -2.83 10.84
C ILE A 237 -0.18 -2.54 10.44
N LEU A 238 -0.38 -1.68 9.46
CA LEU A 238 -1.71 -1.35 8.99
C LEU A 238 -2.31 -2.51 8.16
N PRO A 239 -3.55 -2.93 8.47
CA PRO A 239 -4.21 -3.98 7.71
C PRO A 239 -4.64 -3.50 6.34
N ARG A 240 -4.65 -4.41 5.35
CA ARG A 240 -5.16 -4.17 4.01
C ARG A 240 -6.21 -5.21 3.60
N ILE A 241 -6.95 -4.86 2.57
CA ILE A 241 -7.88 -5.76 1.88
C ILE A 241 -7.31 -6.01 0.48
N ASN A 242 -6.97 -7.26 0.19
CA ASN A 242 -6.59 -7.66 -1.16
C ASN A 242 -7.82 -7.60 -2.06
N ILE A 243 -7.80 -6.69 -3.03
CA ILE A 243 -8.88 -6.47 -3.98
C ILE A 243 -8.63 -7.34 -5.19
N LYS A 244 -9.58 -8.25 -5.45
CA LYS A 244 -9.51 -9.18 -6.56
C LYS A 244 -10.75 -9.03 -7.45
N GLN A 245 -10.52 -9.13 -8.73
CA GLN A 245 -11.58 -9.24 -9.71
C GLN A 245 -12.02 -10.71 -9.76
N SER A 246 -13.24 -11.00 -9.27
CA SER A 246 -13.87 -12.31 -9.48
C SER A 246 -14.11 -12.55 -10.98
N GLU A 247 -14.23 -13.83 -11.34
CA GLU A 247 -14.54 -14.23 -12.71
C GLU A 247 -15.88 -13.66 -13.19
#